data_d0658847b000528cb9d710044d521daa
#
_entry.id   d0658847b000528cb9d710044d521daa
#
_cell.length_a   1.000
_cell.length_b   1.000
_cell.length_c   1.000
_cell.angle_alpha   90.00
_cell.angle_beta   90.00
_cell.angle_gamma   90.00
#
_symmetry.space_group_name_H-M   'P 1'
#
loop_
_entity.id
_entity.type
_entity.pdbx_description
1 polymer ?
#
loop_
_entity_poly.entity_id
_entity_poly.type
_entity_poly.pdbx_seq_one_letter_code
_entity_poly.pdbx_strand_id
1 'polypeptide(L)'
;MMPLDFLALAQQCAPQIAPVTMAAIVRIESGFNPYAIGVVHGRLLRQPSSAAEAVATARVLDALGWNFSVGLAQVNRANWVAYGLTPENAFEPCRNLAAGAGILQRCFTAARSRQFRTLANAQSDVQAALRASLSCYASGDFSTGYRSGYVQRVVNNAMEQSSTVATVPAIAPIPFVPIGSAMPTRSPQSRAVIRQTLRPERDGVTATSPTTGRPREPDGSAVVF
;
A
#
# COMPACT_ATOMS: atom_id res chain seq x y z
N MET A 1 6.65 14.57 3.74
CA MET A 1 7.62 13.56 4.21
C MET A 1 6.84 12.57 5.06
N MET A 2 6.99 11.27 4.87
CA MET A 2 6.31 10.24 5.67
C MET A 2 7.05 10.13 7.02
N PRO A 3 6.33 10.09 8.17
CA PRO A 3 6.97 9.80 9.45
C PRO A 3 7.62 8.41 9.41
N LEU A 4 8.87 8.29 9.87
CA LEU A 4 9.65 7.03 9.82
C LEU A 4 8.93 5.85 10.50
N ASP A 5 8.10 6.14 11.51
CA ASP A 5 7.37 5.12 12.28
C ASP A 5 6.02 4.73 11.69
N PHE A 6 5.55 5.41 10.63
CA PHE A 6 4.20 5.18 10.11
C PHE A 6 4.01 3.79 9.49
N LEU A 7 5.01 3.25 8.81
CA LEU A 7 4.91 1.91 8.22
C LEU A 7 4.75 0.83 9.29
N ALA A 8 5.48 0.97 10.41
CA ALA A 8 5.35 0.08 11.55
C ALA A 8 3.96 0.20 12.19
N LEU A 9 3.45 1.42 12.37
CA LEU A 9 2.10 1.66 12.86
C LEU A 9 1.03 1.05 11.93
N ALA A 10 1.17 1.24 10.63
CA ALA A 10 0.26 0.67 9.64
C ALA A 10 0.28 -0.87 9.66
N GLN A 11 1.47 -1.47 9.76
CA GLN A 11 1.62 -2.93 9.89
C GLN A 11 0.95 -3.46 11.16
N GLN A 12 1.06 -2.75 12.27
CA GLN A 12 0.46 -3.14 13.55
C GLN A 12 -1.06 -2.99 13.55
N CYS A 13 -1.58 -1.87 13.03
CA CYS A 13 -2.98 -1.48 13.19
C CYS A 13 -3.87 -1.88 12.00
N ALA A 14 -3.28 -2.19 10.85
CA ALA A 14 -3.96 -2.52 9.60
C ALA A 14 -3.23 -3.64 8.83
N PRO A 15 -2.92 -4.80 9.47
CA PRO A 15 -2.04 -5.83 8.90
C PRO A 15 -2.58 -6.47 7.62
N GLN A 16 -3.88 -6.34 7.34
CA GLN A 16 -4.53 -6.86 6.13
C GLN A 16 -4.26 -6.01 4.88
N ILE A 17 -3.66 -4.83 5.03
CA ILE A 17 -3.31 -3.93 3.92
C ILE A 17 -1.81 -3.69 3.92
N ALA A 18 -1.18 -3.72 2.76
CA ALA A 18 0.24 -3.39 2.66
C ALA A 18 0.54 -2.01 3.26
N PRO A 19 1.54 -1.87 4.16
CA PRO A 19 1.83 -0.60 4.83
C PRO A 19 2.05 0.57 3.88
N VAL A 20 2.67 0.31 2.71
CA VAL A 20 2.88 1.32 1.66
C VAL A 20 1.54 1.80 1.07
N THR A 21 0.59 0.90 0.85
CA THR A 21 -0.76 1.26 0.40
C THR A 21 -1.49 2.10 1.43
N MET A 22 -1.43 1.71 2.72
CA MET A 22 -2.01 2.51 3.80
C MET A 22 -1.38 3.90 3.90
N ALA A 23 -0.05 3.98 3.79
CA ALA A 23 0.68 5.24 3.83
C ALA A 23 0.29 6.16 2.66
N ALA A 24 0.13 5.61 1.46
CA ALA A 24 -0.31 6.37 0.28
C ALA A 24 -1.73 6.95 0.47
N ILE A 25 -2.65 6.16 1.02
CA ILE A 25 -4.00 6.61 1.37
C ILE A 25 -3.92 7.74 2.39
N VAL A 26 -3.29 7.51 3.53
CA VAL A 26 -3.21 8.48 4.64
C VAL A 26 -2.54 9.79 4.20
N ARG A 27 -1.55 9.73 3.32
CA ARG A 27 -0.93 10.93 2.74
C ARG A 27 -1.93 11.77 1.97
N ILE A 28 -2.78 11.14 1.17
CA ILE A 28 -3.79 11.84 0.35
C ILE A 28 -4.95 12.33 1.22
N GLU A 29 -5.39 11.54 2.21
CA GLU A 29 -6.55 11.82 3.04
C GLU A 29 -6.29 12.93 4.07
N SER A 30 -5.20 12.84 4.80
CA SER A 30 -4.94 13.70 5.96
C SER A 30 -3.55 14.36 5.97
N GLY A 31 -2.66 14.00 5.04
CA GLY A 31 -1.26 14.41 5.14
C GLY A 31 -0.58 13.92 6.41
N PHE A 32 -0.99 12.76 6.95
CA PHE A 32 -0.56 12.20 8.23
C PHE A 32 -1.01 12.99 9.48
N ASN A 33 -2.02 13.87 9.36
CA ASN A 33 -2.58 14.56 10.52
C ASN A 33 -3.62 13.66 11.22
N PRO A 34 -3.37 13.18 12.46
CA PRO A 34 -4.31 12.32 13.17
C PRO A 34 -5.59 13.06 13.61
N TYR A 35 -5.58 14.39 13.63
CA TYR A 35 -6.72 15.23 14.03
C TYR A 35 -7.45 15.85 12.85
N ALA A 36 -7.13 15.47 11.63
CA ALA A 36 -7.75 16.02 10.44
C ALA A 36 -9.27 15.77 10.45
N ILE A 37 -10.03 16.80 10.09
CA ILE A 37 -11.49 16.74 9.89
C ILE A 37 -11.81 17.34 8.53
N GLY A 38 -12.43 16.56 7.64
CA GLY A 38 -12.97 16.99 6.36
C GLY A 38 -14.49 17.04 6.43
N VAL A 39 -15.11 18.18 6.11
CA VAL A 39 -16.56 18.38 6.12
C VAL A 39 -17.10 18.44 4.70
N VAL A 40 -18.07 17.60 4.36
CA VAL A 40 -18.70 17.58 3.04
C VAL A 40 -19.50 18.88 2.84
N HIS A 41 -19.24 19.56 1.72
CA HIS A 41 -19.81 20.89 1.42
C HIS A 41 -19.49 21.98 2.45
N GLY A 42 -18.43 21.80 3.23
CA GLY A 42 -17.98 22.76 4.23
C GLY A 42 -16.49 22.72 4.47
N ARG A 43 -16.01 23.60 5.34
CA ARG A 43 -14.62 23.58 5.81
C ARG A 43 -14.53 24.14 7.21
N LEU A 44 -13.61 23.64 8.00
CA LEU A 44 -13.20 24.30 9.24
C LEU A 44 -12.36 25.52 8.94
N LEU A 45 -12.40 26.53 9.79
CA LEU A 45 -11.54 27.73 9.69
C LEU A 45 -10.05 27.33 9.82
N ARG A 46 -9.75 26.34 10.66
CA ARG A 46 -8.46 25.66 10.78
C ARG A 46 -8.66 24.22 11.20
N GLN A 47 -7.67 23.40 11.04
CA GLN A 47 -7.68 22.03 11.57
C GLN A 47 -7.44 22.02 13.09
N PRO A 48 -8.02 21.05 13.83
CA PRO A 48 -7.72 20.86 15.24
C PRO A 48 -6.22 20.62 15.48
N SER A 49 -5.72 21.16 16.59
CA SER A 49 -4.31 21.04 17.00
C SER A 49 -4.07 19.98 18.09
N SER A 50 -5.16 19.41 18.63
CA SER A 50 -5.09 18.40 19.69
C SER A 50 -6.25 17.42 19.59
N ALA A 51 -6.12 16.26 20.23
CA ALA A 51 -7.19 15.27 20.33
C ALA A 51 -8.45 15.85 20.99
N ALA A 52 -8.31 16.63 22.06
CA ALA A 52 -9.43 17.24 22.76
C ALA A 52 -10.22 18.20 21.85
N GLU A 53 -9.52 19.00 21.07
CA GLU A 53 -10.14 19.94 20.12
C GLU A 53 -10.82 19.20 18.95
N ALA A 54 -10.21 18.11 18.47
CA ALA A 54 -10.77 17.27 17.42
C ALA A 54 -12.07 16.58 17.89
N VAL A 55 -12.05 15.99 19.08
CA VAL A 55 -13.24 15.35 19.70
C VAL A 55 -14.35 16.35 19.90
N ALA A 56 -14.06 17.52 20.47
CA ALA A 56 -15.06 18.56 20.69
C ALA A 56 -15.70 19.02 19.37
N THR A 57 -14.86 19.22 18.33
CA THR A 57 -15.35 19.62 17.00
C THR A 57 -16.21 18.53 16.37
N ALA A 58 -15.78 17.25 16.43
CA ALA A 58 -16.53 16.13 15.88
C ALA A 58 -17.90 15.96 16.56
N ARG A 59 -17.97 16.13 17.88
CA ARG A 59 -19.26 16.11 18.62
C ARG A 59 -20.24 17.18 18.15
N VAL A 60 -19.75 18.40 17.93
CA VAL A 60 -20.59 19.50 17.42
C VAL A 60 -21.09 19.20 16.00
N LEU A 61 -20.20 18.74 15.12
CA LEU A 61 -20.57 18.38 13.74
C LEU A 61 -21.58 17.23 13.72
N ASP A 62 -21.41 16.22 14.58
CA ASP A 62 -22.34 15.09 14.71
C ASP A 62 -23.72 15.53 15.24
N ALA A 63 -23.74 16.34 16.30
CA ALA A 63 -24.99 16.87 16.87
C ALA A 63 -25.76 17.74 15.88
N LEU A 64 -25.07 18.43 14.97
CA LEU A 64 -25.68 19.26 13.92
C LEU A 64 -26.01 18.46 12.64
N GLY A 65 -25.73 17.15 12.62
CA GLY A 65 -26.03 16.27 11.47
C GLY A 65 -25.17 16.48 10.23
N TRP A 66 -23.97 17.07 10.40
CA TRP A 66 -23.04 17.23 9.27
C TRP A 66 -22.48 15.90 8.80
N ASN A 67 -22.26 15.79 7.48
CA ASN A 67 -21.48 14.70 6.90
C ASN A 67 -20.00 15.10 6.92
N PHE A 68 -19.18 14.33 7.63
CA PHE A 68 -17.74 14.60 7.79
C PHE A 68 -16.93 13.33 7.95
N SER A 69 -15.63 13.45 7.74
CA SER A 69 -14.63 12.39 7.87
C SER A 69 -13.53 12.82 8.82
N VAL A 70 -12.90 11.87 9.52
CA VAL A 70 -11.91 12.18 10.58
C VAL A 70 -10.68 11.30 10.55
N GLY A 71 -9.60 11.85 11.10
CA GLY A 71 -8.39 11.13 11.44
C GLY A 71 -7.49 10.83 10.24
N LEU A 72 -6.49 9.98 10.46
CA LEU A 72 -5.46 9.62 9.48
C LEU A 72 -6.06 9.13 8.16
N ALA A 73 -6.99 8.18 8.24
CA ALA A 73 -7.63 7.54 7.09
C ALA A 73 -8.93 8.22 6.66
N GLN A 74 -9.27 9.39 7.20
CA GLN A 74 -10.48 10.16 6.92
C GLN A 74 -11.74 9.28 6.92
N VAL A 75 -11.95 8.53 8.02
CA VAL A 75 -13.11 7.65 8.16
C VAL A 75 -14.37 8.48 8.28
N ASN A 76 -15.28 8.32 7.31
CA ASN A 76 -16.56 9.05 7.30
C ASN A 76 -17.45 8.64 8.47
N ARG A 77 -18.17 9.63 9.05
CA ARG A 77 -19.08 9.45 10.18
C ARG A 77 -20.10 8.33 9.96
N ALA A 78 -20.58 8.17 8.74
CA ALA A 78 -21.55 7.13 8.39
C ALA A 78 -21.03 5.69 8.60
N ASN A 79 -19.72 5.50 8.62
CA ASN A 79 -19.09 4.19 8.84
C ASN A 79 -18.80 3.88 10.32
N TRP A 80 -18.92 4.85 11.24
CA TRP A 80 -18.44 4.70 12.61
C TRP A 80 -19.06 3.52 13.35
N VAL A 81 -20.39 3.38 13.26
CA VAL A 81 -21.10 2.29 13.94
C VAL A 81 -20.60 0.92 13.50
N ALA A 82 -20.34 0.74 12.19
CA ALA A 82 -19.87 -0.52 11.63
C ALA A 82 -18.45 -0.91 12.08
N TYR A 83 -17.63 0.09 12.49
CA TYR A 83 -16.26 -0.11 12.92
C TYR A 83 -16.01 0.24 14.40
N GLY A 84 -17.06 0.39 15.19
CA GLY A 84 -16.95 0.66 16.64
C GLY A 84 -16.28 2.00 16.96
N LEU A 85 -16.40 2.99 16.06
CA LEU A 85 -15.90 4.33 16.30
C LEU A 85 -16.93 5.20 17.01
N THR A 86 -16.42 6.07 17.86
CA THR A 86 -17.15 7.13 18.56
C THR A 86 -16.37 8.43 18.44
N PRO A 87 -16.93 9.60 18.76
CA PRO A 87 -16.17 10.84 18.77
C PRO A 87 -14.88 10.75 19.59
N GLU A 88 -14.91 9.99 20.70
CA GLU A 88 -13.79 9.87 21.65
C GLU A 88 -12.62 9.05 21.10
N ASN A 89 -12.89 8.03 20.28
CA ASN A 89 -11.86 7.09 19.81
C ASN A 89 -11.54 7.19 18.31
N ALA A 90 -12.34 7.92 17.54
CA ALA A 90 -12.17 8.01 16.08
C ALA A 90 -10.87 8.70 15.65
N PHE A 91 -10.22 9.45 16.56
CA PHE A 91 -8.93 10.09 16.32
C PHE A 91 -7.73 9.29 16.86
N GLU A 92 -7.97 8.16 17.54
CA GLU A 92 -6.90 7.24 17.94
C GLU A 92 -6.28 6.63 16.69
N PRO A 93 -4.97 6.78 16.45
CA PRO A 93 -4.34 6.38 15.20
C PRO A 93 -4.63 4.94 14.81
N CYS A 94 -4.50 3.99 15.74
CA CYS A 94 -4.68 2.58 15.45
C CYS A 94 -6.14 2.23 15.13
N ARG A 95 -7.10 2.79 15.87
CA ARG A 95 -8.54 2.56 15.60
C ARG A 95 -8.96 3.15 14.27
N ASN A 96 -8.49 4.35 13.97
CA ASN A 96 -8.78 5.02 12.71
C ASN A 96 -8.21 4.25 11.50
N LEU A 97 -6.93 3.82 11.59
CA LEU A 97 -6.30 3.00 10.56
C LEU A 97 -6.98 1.65 10.38
N ALA A 98 -7.34 0.96 11.47
CA ALA A 98 -8.07 -0.32 11.40
C ALA A 98 -9.43 -0.15 10.70
N ALA A 99 -10.17 0.90 11.02
CA ALA A 99 -11.44 1.21 10.37
C ALA A 99 -11.25 1.52 8.88
N GLY A 100 -10.28 2.37 8.53
CA GLY A 100 -9.96 2.68 7.14
C GLY A 100 -9.58 1.43 6.34
N ALA A 101 -8.73 0.57 6.90
CA ALA A 101 -8.35 -0.69 6.28
C ALA A 101 -9.55 -1.63 6.10
N GLY A 102 -10.44 -1.72 7.07
CA GLY A 102 -11.68 -2.50 6.97
C GLY A 102 -12.61 -1.99 5.86
N ILE A 103 -12.73 -0.68 5.70
CA ILE A 103 -13.49 -0.06 4.59
C ILE A 103 -12.87 -0.44 3.25
N LEU A 104 -11.54 -0.30 3.10
CA LEU A 104 -10.84 -0.65 1.88
C LEU A 104 -10.99 -2.14 1.53
N GLN A 105 -10.84 -3.02 2.52
CA GLN A 105 -11.03 -4.46 2.35
C GLN A 105 -12.44 -4.81 1.89
N ARG A 106 -13.47 -4.20 2.48
CA ARG A 106 -14.87 -4.37 2.05
C ARG A 106 -15.05 -3.94 0.60
N CYS A 107 -14.51 -2.78 0.22
CA CYS A 107 -14.52 -2.29 -1.15
C CYS A 107 -13.80 -3.24 -2.11
N PHE A 108 -12.64 -3.80 -1.70
CA PHE A 108 -11.88 -4.75 -2.49
C PHE A 108 -12.66 -6.05 -2.73
N THR A 109 -13.25 -6.63 -1.69
CA THR A 109 -14.10 -7.82 -1.81
C THR A 109 -15.27 -7.57 -2.74
N ALA A 110 -15.93 -6.42 -2.65
CA ALA A 110 -17.03 -6.04 -3.53
C ALA A 110 -16.56 -5.87 -4.99
N ALA A 111 -15.39 -5.24 -5.23
CA ALA A 111 -14.79 -5.10 -6.55
C ALA A 111 -14.49 -6.46 -7.18
N ARG A 112 -13.88 -7.37 -6.41
CA ARG A 112 -13.62 -8.76 -6.85
C ARG A 112 -14.91 -9.51 -7.22
N SER A 113 -15.92 -9.43 -6.38
CA SER A 113 -17.21 -10.07 -6.64
C SER A 113 -17.90 -9.55 -7.91
N ARG A 114 -17.71 -8.27 -8.26
CA ARG A 114 -18.23 -7.70 -9.52
C ARG A 114 -17.45 -8.22 -10.72
N GLN A 115 -16.13 -8.31 -10.65
CA GLN A 115 -15.30 -8.89 -11.72
C GLN A 115 -15.71 -10.32 -12.06
N PHE A 116 -15.93 -11.18 -11.04
CA PHE A 116 -16.37 -12.55 -11.26
C PHE A 116 -17.71 -12.66 -11.98
N ARG A 117 -18.62 -11.70 -11.78
CA ARG A 117 -19.94 -11.71 -12.46
C ARG A 117 -19.88 -11.24 -13.92
N THR A 118 -18.93 -10.38 -14.25
CA THR A 118 -18.82 -9.78 -15.59
C THR A 118 -17.89 -10.53 -16.53
N LEU A 119 -16.97 -11.32 -15.98
CA LEU A 119 -15.89 -11.98 -16.71
C LEU A 119 -15.90 -13.48 -16.43
N ALA A 120 -16.88 -14.19 -17.02
CA ALA A 120 -17.06 -15.64 -16.80
C ALA A 120 -15.82 -16.50 -17.13
N ASN A 121 -14.83 -15.96 -17.87
CA ASN A 121 -13.61 -16.68 -18.30
C ASN A 121 -12.31 -15.88 -18.17
N ALA A 122 -12.29 -14.70 -17.56
CA ALA A 122 -11.06 -13.92 -17.40
C ALA A 122 -10.48 -14.07 -15.99
N GLN A 123 -9.19 -14.32 -15.93
CA GLN A 123 -8.42 -14.28 -14.70
C GLN A 123 -8.62 -12.91 -14.05
N SER A 124 -9.25 -12.88 -12.87
CA SER A 124 -9.57 -11.63 -12.19
C SER A 124 -8.29 -10.85 -11.89
N ASP A 125 -8.18 -9.66 -12.46
CA ASP A 125 -7.06 -8.77 -12.23
C ASP A 125 -7.16 -8.17 -10.82
N VAL A 126 -6.27 -8.63 -9.93
CA VAL A 126 -6.17 -8.15 -8.53
C VAL A 126 -5.87 -6.67 -8.50
N GLN A 127 -5.01 -6.17 -9.40
CA GLN A 127 -4.64 -4.76 -9.46
C GLN A 127 -5.81 -3.87 -9.92
N ALA A 128 -6.61 -4.34 -10.88
CA ALA A 128 -7.82 -3.63 -11.27
C ALA A 128 -8.84 -3.58 -10.12
N ALA A 129 -9.00 -4.69 -9.37
CA ALA A 129 -9.86 -4.71 -8.19
C ALA A 129 -9.37 -3.77 -7.09
N LEU A 130 -8.05 -3.70 -6.86
CA LEU A 130 -7.47 -2.76 -5.90
C LEU A 130 -7.74 -1.30 -6.31
N ARG A 131 -7.48 -0.94 -7.57
CA ARG A 131 -7.79 0.41 -8.05
C ARG A 131 -9.28 0.74 -7.95
N ALA A 132 -10.16 -0.20 -8.26
CA ALA A 132 -11.60 -0.04 -8.09
C ALA A 132 -11.97 0.13 -6.60
N SER A 133 -11.31 -0.61 -5.70
CA SER A 133 -11.53 -0.45 -4.25
C SER A 133 -11.09 0.91 -3.72
N LEU A 134 -10.03 1.52 -4.26
CA LEU A 134 -9.65 2.89 -3.95
C LEU A 134 -10.72 3.90 -4.37
N SER A 135 -11.34 3.71 -5.54
CA SER A 135 -12.48 4.54 -5.95
C SER A 135 -13.65 4.42 -4.97
N CYS A 136 -14.02 3.19 -4.62
CA CYS A 136 -15.07 2.91 -3.64
C CYS A 136 -14.75 3.50 -2.25
N TYR A 137 -13.51 3.43 -1.81
CA TYR A 137 -13.04 4.02 -0.55
C TYR A 137 -13.32 5.52 -0.49
N ALA A 138 -12.93 6.24 -1.55
CA ALA A 138 -13.04 7.69 -1.62
C ALA A 138 -14.47 8.21 -1.80
N SER A 139 -15.34 7.44 -2.46
CA SER A 139 -16.62 7.96 -2.95
C SER A 139 -17.84 7.05 -2.72
N GLY A 140 -17.62 5.83 -2.25
CA GLY A 140 -18.66 4.82 -2.13
C GLY A 140 -19.01 4.12 -3.45
N ASP A 141 -18.43 4.52 -4.59
CA ASP A 141 -18.65 3.90 -5.89
C ASP A 141 -17.34 3.58 -6.63
N PHE A 142 -17.40 2.67 -7.62
CA PHE A 142 -16.22 2.15 -8.31
C PHE A 142 -15.75 3.01 -9.50
N SER A 143 -16.28 4.22 -9.67
CA SER A 143 -16.01 5.07 -10.85
C SER A 143 -15.60 6.49 -10.51
N THR A 144 -16.17 7.10 -9.50
CA THR A 144 -15.95 8.52 -9.14
C THR A 144 -14.50 8.80 -8.75
N GLY A 145 -13.83 7.88 -8.03
CA GLY A 145 -12.44 8.03 -7.66
C GLY A 145 -11.48 8.08 -8.85
N TYR A 146 -11.82 7.41 -9.94
CA TYR A 146 -11.06 7.53 -11.21
C TYR A 146 -11.28 8.92 -11.85
N ARG A 147 -12.53 9.35 -11.96
CA ARG A 147 -12.87 10.66 -12.56
C ARG A 147 -12.27 11.83 -11.81
N SER A 148 -12.20 11.76 -10.49
CA SER A 148 -11.60 12.78 -9.62
C SER A 148 -10.07 12.73 -9.58
N GLY A 149 -9.45 11.71 -10.19
CA GLY A 149 -8.00 11.47 -10.14
C GLY A 149 -7.51 10.94 -8.79
N TYR A 150 -8.39 10.60 -7.86
CA TYR A 150 -8.02 10.08 -6.53
C TYR A 150 -7.20 8.79 -6.65
N VAL A 151 -7.70 7.81 -7.41
CA VAL A 151 -7.02 6.53 -7.62
C VAL A 151 -5.59 6.74 -8.12
N GLN A 152 -5.41 7.62 -9.12
CA GLN A 152 -4.09 7.89 -9.69
C GLN A 152 -3.15 8.55 -8.66
N ARG A 153 -3.65 9.49 -7.84
CA ARG A 153 -2.83 10.12 -6.78
C ARG A 153 -2.36 9.10 -5.75
N VAL A 154 -3.22 8.16 -5.30
CA VAL A 154 -2.84 7.12 -4.35
C VAL A 154 -1.81 6.18 -4.96
N VAL A 155 -2.03 5.71 -6.20
CA VAL A 155 -1.09 4.80 -6.91
C VAL A 155 0.29 5.46 -7.06
N ASN A 156 0.34 6.70 -7.52
CA ASN A 156 1.61 7.42 -7.69
C ASN A 156 2.36 7.57 -6.35
N ASN A 157 1.65 7.93 -5.28
CA ASN A 157 2.25 8.02 -3.95
C ASN A 157 2.79 6.68 -3.44
N ALA A 158 2.10 5.57 -3.70
CA ALA A 158 2.57 4.24 -3.31
C ALA A 158 3.86 3.86 -4.08
N MET A 159 3.93 4.16 -5.38
CA MET A 159 5.12 3.91 -6.21
C MET A 159 6.33 4.73 -5.75
N GLU A 160 6.14 6.03 -5.48
CA GLU A 160 7.20 6.91 -4.97
C GLU A 160 7.79 6.40 -3.64
N GLN A 161 6.93 5.93 -2.73
CA GLN A 161 7.36 5.40 -1.44
C GLN A 161 8.11 4.07 -1.58
N SER A 162 7.69 3.20 -2.50
CA SER A 162 8.38 1.93 -2.79
C SER A 162 9.78 2.17 -3.35
N SER A 163 9.96 3.18 -4.18
CA SER A 163 11.27 3.53 -4.77
C SER A 163 12.28 4.06 -3.74
N THR A 164 11.82 4.73 -2.68
CA THR A 164 12.70 5.25 -1.62
C THR A 164 13.16 4.17 -0.63
N VAL A 165 12.44 3.07 -0.51
CA VAL A 165 12.81 1.95 0.39
C VAL A 165 13.84 1.00 -0.26
N ALA A 166 13.99 1.03 -1.58
CA ALA A 166 14.80 0.06 -2.33
C ALA A 166 16.32 0.33 -2.35
N THR A 167 16.82 1.44 -1.82
CA THR A 167 18.26 1.69 -1.71
C THR A 167 18.81 1.14 -0.40
N VAL A 168 19.04 -0.17 -0.34
CA VAL A 168 19.96 -0.73 0.67
C VAL A 168 21.37 -0.24 0.29
N PRO A 169 22.05 0.56 1.13
CA PRO A 169 23.44 0.92 0.86
C PRO A 169 24.25 -0.35 0.74
N ALA A 170 25.09 -0.45 -0.29
CA ALA A 170 26.03 -1.55 -0.42
C ALA A 170 26.96 -1.55 0.80
N ILE A 171 26.66 -2.42 1.76
CA ILE A 171 27.51 -2.59 2.94
C ILE A 171 28.72 -3.39 2.49
N ALA A 172 29.91 -2.78 2.57
CA ALA A 172 31.15 -3.49 2.30
C ALA A 172 31.31 -4.67 3.29
N PRO A 173 31.62 -5.88 2.81
CA PRO A 173 31.82 -7.02 3.70
C PRO A 173 32.99 -6.75 4.65
N ILE A 174 32.84 -7.14 5.91
CA ILE A 174 33.93 -7.04 6.89
C ILE A 174 35.09 -7.93 6.44
N PRO A 175 36.32 -7.39 6.32
CA PRO A 175 37.48 -8.19 5.92
C PRO A 175 37.71 -9.30 6.95
N PHE A 176 37.86 -10.54 6.48
CA PHE A 176 38.19 -11.69 7.30
C PHE A 176 39.72 -11.84 7.40
N VAL A 177 40.25 -11.85 8.61
CA VAL A 177 41.64 -12.16 8.89
C VAL A 177 41.72 -13.54 9.58
N PRO A 178 42.26 -14.58 8.96
CA PRO A 178 42.37 -15.89 9.61
C PRO A 178 43.37 -15.83 10.76
N ILE A 179 42.95 -16.28 11.94
CA ILE A 179 43.83 -16.45 13.11
C ILE A 179 44.42 -17.85 13.05
N GLY A 180 45.72 -17.95 12.70
CA GLY A 180 46.50 -19.16 12.90
C GLY A 180 46.27 -20.28 11.89
N SER A 181 46.61 -20.05 10.60
CA SER A 181 46.96 -21.11 9.65
C SER A 181 47.88 -20.56 8.57
N ALA A 182 48.95 -21.25 8.31
CA ALA A 182 49.93 -20.90 7.30
C ALA A 182 49.27 -20.68 5.92
N MET A 183 49.51 -19.52 5.30
CA MET A 183 49.06 -19.23 3.95
C MET A 183 49.54 -20.30 2.97
N PRO A 184 48.66 -20.89 2.15
CA PRO A 184 49.15 -21.59 0.97
C PRO A 184 49.69 -20.55 -0.01
N THR A 185 50.97 -20.60 -0.27
CA THR A 185 51.67 -19.83 -1.32
C THR A 185 51.10 -20.22 -2.67
N ARG A 186 50.26 -19.36 -3.23
CA ARG A 186 49.80 -19.47 -4.61
C ARG A 186 50.83 -18.82 -5.54
N SER A 187 51.55 -19.63 -6.29
CA SER A 187 52.39 -19.18 -7.38
C SER A 187 51.57 -18.42 -8.43
N PRO A 188 52.14 -17.37 -9.07
CA PRO A 188 51.43 -16.62 -10.10
C PRO A 188 51.42 -17.43 -11.39
N GLN A 189 50.29 -18.06 -11.72
CA GLN A 189 50.07 -18.59 -13.06
C GLN A 189 49.49 -17.52 -13.96
N SER A 190 50.16 -17.36 -15.09
CA SER A 190 49.91 -16.42 -16.16
C SER A 190 48.44 -16.41 -16.65
N ARG A 191 47.91 -15.23 -16.76
CA ARG A 191 46.61 -14.95 -17.34
C ARG A 191 46.70 -15.06 -18.86
N ALA A 192 46.21 -16.16 -19.44
CA ALA A 192 45.92 -16.24 -20.86
C ALA A 192 44.60 -15.50 -21.14
N VAL A 193 44.67 -14.43 -21.91
CA VAL A 193 43.56 -13.67 -22.42
C VAL A 193 42.96 -14.45 -23.59
N ILE A 194 41.78 -15.04 -23.40
CA ILE A 194 40.97 -15.57 -24.52
C ILE A 194 40.05 -14.47 -25.00
N ARG A 195 40.41 -13.90 -26.15
CA ARG A 195 39.47 -13.09 -26.95
C ARG A 195 38.49 -14.04 -27.61
N GLN A 196 37.23 -13.99 -27.21
CA GLN A 196 36.14 -14.57 -28.00
C GLN A 196 35.59 -13.54 -28.96
N THR A 197 35.82 -13.76 -30.22
CA THR A 197 35.19 -13.09 -31.36
C THR A 197 33.77 -13.59 -31.55
N LEU A 198 32.84 -12.64 -31.60
CA LEU A 198 31.46 -12.85 -32.01
C LEU A 198 31.40 -13.21 -33.49
N ARG A 199 30.67 -14.25 -33.83
CA ARG A 199 30.13 -14.49 -35.17
C ARG A 199 28.72 -15.03 -35.07
N PRO A 200 27.76 -14.51 -35.84
CA PRO A 200 26.37 -14.97 -35.83
C PRO A 200 26.17 -16.07 -36.87
N GLU A 201 25.44 -17.10 -36.56
CA GLU A 201 24.81 -17.94 -37.56
C GLU A 201 23.37 -18.31 -37.17
N ARG A 202 22.55 -18.25 -38.19
CA ARG A 202 21.12 -18.53 -38.28
C ARG A 202 20.85 -20.03 -38.36
N ASP A 203 19.60 -20.31 -38.13
CA ASP A 203 18.73 -21.37 -38.61
C ASP A 203 18.42 -22.56 -37.70
N GLY A 204 17.12 -22.67 -37.42
CA GLY A 204 16.39 -23.89 -37.77
C GLY A 204 15.69 -24.66 -36.66
N VAL A 205 14.42 -24.33 -36.44
CA VAL A 205 13.26 -25.27 -36.47
C VAL A 205 13.14 -26.39 -35.40
N THR A 206 11.89 -26.33 -34.81
CA THR A 206 10.97 -27.38 -34.33
C THR A 206 11.09 -27.98 -32.94
N ALA A 207 10.06 -27.63 -32.18
CA ALA A 207 9.05 -28.50 -31.51
C ALA A 207 9.50 -29.44 -30.39
N THR A 208 8.98 -29.30 -29.24
CA THR A 208 7.84 -30.00 -28.61
C THR A 208 7.84 -29.80 -27.08
N SER A 209 6.67 -29.45 -26.56
CA SER A 209 6.32 -29.55 -25.14
C SER A 209 6.30 -31.00 -24.67
N PRO A 210 6.29 -31.35 -23.36
CA PRO A 210 5.13 -31.04 -22.54
C PRO A 210 5.40 -30.72 -21.05
N THR A 211 4.51 -29.88 -20.51
CA THR A 211 3.65 -30.03 -19.35
C THR A 211 4.18 -30.81 -18.11
N THR A 212 4.32 -30.11 -17.00
CA THR A 212 3.69 -30.54 -15.75
C THR A 212 3.39 -29.31 -14.91
N GLY A 213 2.10 -28.97 -14.83
CA GLY A 213 1.55 -27.96 -13.96
C GLY A 213 1.56 -28.46 -12.52
N ARG A 214 2.07 -27.64 -11.62
CA ARG A 214 1.81 -27.74 -10.20
C ARG A 214 0.84 -26.62 -9.84
N PRO A 215 -0.27 -26.88 -9.16
CA PRO A 215 -1.17 -25.84 -8.71
C PRO A 215 -0.42 -24.94 -7.70
N ARG A 216 -0.37 -23.66 -7.98
CA ARG A 216 0.06 -22.66 -7.01
C ARG A 216 -1.10 -22.43 -6.06
N GLU A 217 -0.90 -22.70 -4.78
CA GLU A 217 -1.77 -22.24 -3.69
C GLU A 217 -1.94 -20.71 -3.79
N PRO A 218 -3.14 -20.18 -3.47
CA PRO A 218 -3.35 -18.76 -3.40
C PRO A 218 -2.59 -18.21 -2.20
N ASP A 219 -1.50 -17.51 -2.49
CA ASP A 219 -0.73 -16.77 -1.53
C ASP A 219 -1.62 -15.66 -0.94
N GLY A 220 -1.92 -15.75 0.35
CA GLY A 220 -2.68 -14.76 1.11
C GLY A 220 -1.92 -13.46 1.40
N SER A 221 -0.95 -13.14 0.58
CA SER A 221 -0.09 -11.97 0.76
C SER A 221 -0.82 -10.66 0.54
N ALA A 222 -0.50 -9.70 1.38
CA ALA A 222 -0.98 -8.32 1.34
C ALA A 222 -0.96 -7.74 -0.09
N VAL A 223 -2.01 -7.03 -0.44
CA VAL A 223 -2.15 -6.38 -1.74
C VAL A 223 -1.09 -5.30 -1.89
N VAL A 224 -0.15 -5.48 -2.82
CA VAL A 224 0.96 -4.56 -3.10
C VAL A 224 0.76 -3.97 -4.50
N PHE A 225 1.09 -2.69 -4.66
CA PHE A 225 1.14 -2.04 -5.98
C PHE A 225 2.37 -2.49 -6.77
#